data_71b871d017edf9a04e37500b2bf511d1
#
_entry.id   71b871d017edf9a04e37500b2bf511d1
#
_cell.length_a   1.000
_cell.length_b   1.000
_cell.length_c   1.000
_cell.angle_alpha   90.00
_cell.angle_beta   90.00
_cell.angle_gamma   90.00
#
_symmetry.space_group_name_H-M   'P 1'
#
loop_
_entity.id
_entity.type
_entity.pdbx_description
1 polymer ?
#
loop_
_entity_poly.entity_id
_entity_poly.type
_entity_poly.pdbx_seq_one_letter_code
_entity_poly.pdbx_strand_id
1 'polypeptide(L)'
;MAALLLWAGVLHAQGIIAHRGFWKADGAVQNGLVALQAARDASGCRGVECDARLTADSVLVIVHDRDLDGKHIDAMHYHEVARYRNINGETIPTAEAYMQKATLLCDKTFKLFFEIKPAQSQSQRGTYVNQCVELVRRHQMADRTEFISFDLEMCKMLAARCPDIPVAYLGGNRTPEELHALGIDGIDYHYSILLRHPEWIQQAHTLGMSVNAWTVDDKADAQKLSKLGVDWITTNEPVRMGAWLRNEPIYRFISFNIRQSGFPEYDGEHAWPNRKETVVKMIRDEAPDAFGVQEMLPEQRDYLLKHLPEYAMVGVGRDDGHDEGENMAIFYLKKRFRILKEHTFWLSETPDSVSFGWDAACRRTVTEALLQDKRTKSVIDYFNTHLDHVGKVARRESVLLLVRQMEEAAKEGVPVLLSGDMNSSLADTIFTPLFQAEFLPLRWRTPQTDEEDSFNGYGIVSNAFANNTGANVIDHFFAKNLFAIQFKTLVGYYGVPYISDHYPIVVEFSVPAGKKGELPHKESSTKKN
;
A
#
# COMPACT_ATOMS: atom_id res chain seq x y z
N MET A 1 47.72 2.07 26.46
CA MET A 1 46.80 1.11 25.85
C MET A 1 45.38 1.61 26.05
N ALA A 2 44.79 2.24 25.04
CA ALA A 2 43.42 2.73 25.08
C ALA A 2 42.53 1.61 24.54
N ALA A 3 41.66 1.07 25.41
CA ALA A 3 40.66 0.09 25.02
C ALA A 3 39.54 0.80 24.21
N LEU A 4 39.53 0.58 22.93
CA LEU A 4 38.34 0.86 22.09
C LEU A 4 37.22 -0.10 22.51
N LEU A 5 36.28 0.40 23.29
CA LEU A 5 34.99 -0.24 23.48
C LEU A 5 34.20 -0.10 22.18
N LEU A 6 34.23 -1.16 21.35
CA LEU A 6 33.30 -1.38 20.28
C LEU A 6 31.90 -1.56 20.91
N TRP A 7 31.12 -0.50 20.91
CA TRP A 7 29.68 -0.61 21.12
C TRP A 7 29.09 -1.32 19.89
N ALA A 8 28.81 -2.60 20.08
CA ALA A 8 27.89 -3.32 19.20
C ALA A 8 26.49 -2.69 19.40
N GLY A 9 26.19 -1.68 18.61
CA GLY A 9 24.84 -1.13 18.56
C GLY A 9 23.87 -2.26 18.20
N VAL A 10 23.05 -2.65 19.16
CA VAL A 10 21.84 -3.43 18.88
C VAL A 10 21.03 -2.52 17.97
N LEU A 11 20.95 -2.87 16.70
CA LEU A 11 20.03 -2.25 15.75
C LEU A 11 18.61 -2.49 16.28
N HIS A 12 18.10 -1.60 17.13
CA HIS A 12 16.69 -1.56 17.43
C HIS A 12 15.97 -1.26 16.11
N ALA A 13 15.11 -2.18 15.67
CA ALA A 13 14.27 -1.93 14.51
C ALA A 13 13.39 -0.72 14.82
N GLN A 14 13.54 0.35 14.06
CA GLN A 14 12.77 1.58 14.21
C GLN A 14 11.28 1.31 14.21
N GLY A 15 10.55 1.92 15.14
CA GLY A 15 9.11 1.89 15.17
C GLY A 15 8.51 2.82 14.12
N ILE A 16 7.48 2.36 13.44
CA ILE A 16 6.68 3.17 12.52
C ILE A 16 5.36 3.49 13.21
N ILE A 17 4.99 4.78 13.26
CA ILE A 17 3.75 5.27 13.83
C ILE A 17 2.86 5.79 12.69
N ALA A 18 1.62 5.33 12.63
CA ALA A 18 0.63 5.86 11.71
C ALA A 18 0.07 7.18 12.24
N HIS A 19 0.37 8.29 11.58
CA HIS A 19 -0.06 9.65 11.89
C HIS A 19 -1.58 9.79 11.76
N ARG A 20 -2.29 10.08 12.84
CA ARG A 20 -3.77 10.16 12.92
C ARG A 20 -4.47 8.87 12.47
N GLY A 21 -3.84 7.71 12.76
CA GLY A 21 -4.21 6.43 12.18
C GLY A 21 -3.71 6.25 10.74
N PHE A 22 -3.97 5.09 10.15
CA PHE A 22 -3.71 4.92 8.71
C PHE A 22 -4.92 5.40 7.89
N TRP A 23 -5.11 6.69 7.86
CA TRP A 23 -6.28 7.37 7.28
C TRP A 23 -6.33 7.34 5.73
N LYS A 24 -5.23 6.94 5.07
CA LYS A 24 -5.19 6.71 3.62
C LYS A 24 -5.65 5.30 3.24
N ALA A 25 -5.93 4.44 4.20
CA ALA A 25 -6.55 3.14 3.96
C ALA A 25 -7.99 3.33 3.46
N ASP A 26 -8.50 2.31 2.77
CA ASP A 26 -9.86 2.34 2.24
C ASP A 26 -10.90 2.53 3.35
N GLY A 27 -11.87 3.39 3.08
CA GLY A 27 -12.92 3.74 4.04
C GLY A 27 -12.45 4.45 5.32
N ALA A 28 -11.16 4.81 5.44
CA ALA A 28 -10.61 5.46 6.62
C ALA A 28 -10.59 6.99 6.51
N VAL A 29 -10.61 7.66 7.66
CA VAL A 29 -10.41 9.11 7.80
C VAL A 29 -9.45 9.40 8.95
N GLN A 30 -8.83 10.58 8.95
CA GLN A 30 -7.93 11.00 10.04
C GLN A 30 -8.64 10.90 11.39
N ASN A 31 -7.95 10.29 12.36
CA ASN A 31 -8.47 10.11 13.72
C ASN A 31 -9.73 9.22 13.82
N GLY A 32 -10.12 8.54 12.73
CA GLY A 32 -11.27 7.64 12.69
C GLY A 32 -10.98 6.27 13.30
N LEU A 33 -12.05 5.57 13.67
CA LEU A 33 -11.92 4.21 14.22
C LEU A 33 -11.48 3.20 13.15
N VAL A 34 -11.83 3.42 11.88
CA VAL A 34 -11.34 2.62 10.76
C VAL A 34 -9.85 2.84 10.56
N ALA A 35 -9.36 4.10 10.63
CA ALA A 35 -7.95 4.42 10.51
C ALA A 35 -7.09 3.79 11.64
N LEU A 36 -7.61 3.71 12.85
CA LEU A 36 -6.97 3.02 13.97
C LEU A 36 -6.80 1.51 13.67
N GLN A 37 -7.86 0.86 13.18
CA GLN A 37 -7.79 -0.56 12.78
C GLN A 37 -6.79 -0.76 11.65
N ALA A 38 -6.87 0.06 10.59
CA ALA A 38 -5.97 -0.02 9.44
C ALA A 38 -4.50 0.17 9.83
N ALA A 39 -4.20 1.03 10.83
CA ALA A 39 -2.85 1.19 11.37
C ALA A 39 -2.33 -0.10 12.02
N ARG A 40 -3.17 -0.82 12.77
CA ARG A 40 -2.82 -2.11 13.38
C ARG A 40 -2.54 -3.18 12.31
N ASP A 41 -3.34 -3.17 11.25
CA ASP A 41 -3.25 -4.17 10.17
C ASP A 41 -2.12 -3.85 9.17
N ALA A 42 -1.58 -2.61 9.20
CA ALA A 42 -0.51 -2.18 8.32
C ALA A 42 0.81 -2.88 8.63
N SER A 43 1.37 -3.58 7.63
CA SER A 43 2.62 -4.34 7.78
C SER A 43 3.78 -3.44 8.21
N GLY A 44 4.41 -3.77 9.33
CA GLY A 44 5.56 -3.04 9.88
C GLY A 44 5.20 -1.83 10.74
N CYS A 45 3.94 -1.45 10.83
CA CYS A 45 3.47 -0.40 11.73
C CYS A 45 3.52 -0.90 13.18
N ARG A 46 4.02 -0.08 14.10
CA ARG A 46 4.23 -0.41 15.51
C ARG A 46 3.55 0.56 16.46
N GLY A 47 2.84 1.53 15.95
CA GLY A 47 2.11 2.48 16.75
C GLY A 47 1.11 3.29 15.93
N VAL A 48 0.20 3.92 16.63
CA VAL A 48 -0.79 4.84 16.08
C VAL A 48 -0.76 6.12 16.90
N GLU A 49 -0.79 7.24 16.20
CA GLU A 49 -0.95 8.55 16.82
C GLU A 49 -2.40 9.01 16.64
N CYS A 50 -2.93 9.76 17.64
CA CYS A 50 -4.23 10.40 17.59
C CYS A 50 -4.25 11.68 18.41
N ASP A 51 -5.17 12.59 18.04
CA ASP A 51 -5.28 13.95 18.57
C ASP A 51 -6.50 14.14 19.48
N ALA A 52 -6.29 14.37 20.76
CA ALA A 52 -7.39 14.68 21.69
C ALA A 52 -7.65 16.18 21.78
N ARG A 53 -8.95 16.55 21.83
CA ARG A 53 -9.43 17.90 22.13
C ARG A 53 -10.57 17.86 23.14
N LEU A 54 -10.74 18.97 23.84
CA LEU A 54 -11.80 19.13 24.84
C LEU A 54 -12.91 20.04 24.29
N THR A 55 -14.16 19.60 24.36
CA THR A 55 -15.36 20.42 24.05
C THR A 55 -15.68 21.40 25.17
N ALA A 56 -16.60 22.36 24.92
CA ALA A 56 -17.07 23.34 25.91
C ALA A 56 -17.69 22.69 27.16
N ASP A 57 -18.36 21.56 27.00
CA ASP A 57 -18.94 20.76 28.07
C ASP A 57 -18.01 19.66 28.60
N SER A 58 -16.69 19.81 28.34
CA SER A 58 -15.66 18.96 28.90
C SER A 58 -15.70 17.49 28.44
N VAL A 59 -16.17 17.21 27.24
CA VAL A 59 -16.09 15.89 26.62
C VAL A 59 -14.79 15.82 25.77
N LEU A 60 -13.99 14.77 25.98
CA LEU A 60 -12.82 14.49 25.15
C LEU A 60 -13.25 13.87 23.81
N VAL A 61 -12.79 14.46 22.70
CA VAL A 61 -13.03 13.99 21.32
C VAL A 61 -11.69 13.81 20.61
N ILE A 62 -11.63 12.90 19.61
CA ILE A 62 -10.41 12.62 18.84
C ILE A 62 -10.54 13.30 17.48
N VAL A 63 -9.83 14.42 17.33
CA VAL A 63 -9.83 15.25 16.12
C VAL A 63 -8.65 16.21 16.12
N HIS A 64 -7.97 16.33 14.96
CA HIS A 64 -6.82 17.22 14.85
C HIS A 64 -7.22 18.70 14.78
N ASP A 65 -8.11 19.05 13.88
CA ASP A 65 -8.44 20.44 13.60
C ASP A 65 -9.21 21.09 14.75
N ARG A 66 -8.89 22.33 15.02
CA ARG A 66 -9.57 23.11 16.03
C ARG A 66 -10.95 23.56 15.54
N ASP A 67 -11.04 23.80 14.23
CA ASP A 67 -12.23 24.30 13.57
C ASP A 67 -13.05 23.16 12.96
N LEU A 68 -14.34 23.22 13.17
CA LEU A 68 -15.34 22.34 12.61
C LEU A 68 -16.46 23.23 12.03
N ASP A 69 -16.54 23.32 10.70
CA ASP A 69 -17.49 24.18 9.97
C ASP A 69 -17.48 25.65 10.43
N GLY A 70 -16.27 26.19 10.70
CA GLY A 70 -16.07 27.59 11.10
C GLY A 70 -16.34 27.86 12.60
N LYS A 71 -16.55 26.82 13.40
CA LYS A 71 -16.66 26.91 14.85
C LYS A 71 -15.50 26.19 15.55
N HIS A 72 -14.96 26.78 16.60
CA HIS A 72 -13.95 26.13 17.42
C HIS A 72 -14.57 25.01 18.29
N ILE A 73 -14.00 23.81 18.27
CA ILE A 73 -14.47 22.62 19.00
C ILE A 73 -14.60 22.91 20.51
N ASP A 74 -13.68 23.65 21.05
CA ASP A 74 -13.65 24.05 22.46
C ASP A 74 -14.73 25.08 22.85
N ALA A 75 -15.42 25.68 21.87
CA ALA A 75 -16.60 26.49 22.03
C ALA A 75 -17.91 25.74 21.69
N MET A 76 -17.81 24.46 21.27
CA MET A 76 -18.97 23.61 20.95
C MET A 76 -19.27 22.62 22.07
N HIS A 77 -20.55 22.35 22.32
CA HIS A 77 -20.96 21.22 23.13
C HIS A 77 -20.80 19.91 22.32
N TYR A 78 -20.58 18.80 23.02
CA TYR A 78 -20.38 17.50 22.36
C TYR A 78 -21.55 17.10 21.45
N HIS A 79 -22.78 17.40 21.81
CA HIS A 79 -23.94 17.09 20.97
C HIS A 79 -23.92 17.78 19.59
N GLU A 80 -23.22 18.92 19.46
CA GLU A 80 -23.00 19.59 18.17
C GLU A 80 -21.91 18.86 17.38
N VAL A 81 -20.77 18.51 18.01
CA VAL A 81 -19.67 17.74 17.41
C VAL A 81 -20.16 16.36 16.95
N ALA A 82 -21.02 15.69 17.73
CA ALA A 82 -21.56 14.37 17.42
C ALA A 82 -22.45 14.33 16.15
N ARG A 83 -22.90 15.48 15.64
CA ARG A 83 -23.68 15.59 14.40
C ARG A 83 -22.80 15.64 13.15
N TYR A 84 -21.53 15.99 13.33
CA TYR A 84 -20.59 16.04 12.20
C TYR A 84 -20.37 14.66 11.63
N ARG A 85 -20.26 14.59 10.29
CA ARG A 85 -19.96 13.37 9.56
C ARG A 85 -18.73 13.61 8.68
N ASN A 86 -17.76 12.74 8.82
CA ASN A 86 -16.63 12.67 7.92
C ASN A 86 -17.08 12.17 6.53
N ILE A 87 -16.21 12.32 5.53
CA ILE A 87 -16.49 11.91 4.16
C ILE A 87 -16.89 10.43 4.02
N ASN A 88 -16.39 9.57 4.93
CA ASN A 88 -16.73 8.14 4.99
C ASN A 88 -18.00 7.84 5.81
N GLY A 89 -18.69 8.87 6.32
CA GLY A 89 -19.87 8.73 7.17
C GLY A 89 -19.61 8.52 8.67
N GLU A 90 -18.35 8.29 9.10
CA GLU A 90 -17.99 8.21 10.52
C GLU A 90 -18.27 9.54 11.26
N THR A 91 -18.68 9.44 12.50
CA THR A 91 -18.69 10.59 13.43
C THR A 91 -17.29 10.83 13.98
N ILE A 92 -17.00 12.05 14.44
CA ILE A 92 -15.83 12.30 15.28
C ILE A 92 -15.98 11.45 16.55
N PRO A 93 -15.04 10.51 16.82
CA PRO A 93 -15.16 9.65 17.99
C PRO A 93 -14.89 10.41 19.28
N THR A 94 -15.57 10.04 20.37
CA THR A 94 -15.12 10.42 21.69
C THR A 94 -13.80 9.71 22.00
N ALA A 95 -12.97 10.33 22.85
CA ALA A 95 -11.75 9.67 23.32
C ALA A 95 -12.05 8.36 24.07
N GLU A 96 -13.22 8.26 24.71
CA GLU A 96 -13.70 7.00 25.33
C GLU A 96 -13.88 5.89 24.29
N ALA A 97 -14.62 6.16 23.20
CA ALA A 97 -14.84 5.18 22.13
C ALA A 97 -13.53 4.78 21.42
N TYR A 98 -12.63 5.75 21.20
CA TYR A 98 -11.33 5.51 20.60
C TYR A 98 -10.46 4.64 21.51
N MET A 99 -10.38 4.98 22.80
CA MET A 99 -9.60 4.23 23.79
C MET A 99 -10.12 2.81 23.99
N GLN A 100 -11.44 2.65 24.00
CA GLN A 100 -12.08 1.32 24.06
C GLN A 100 -11.62 0.44 22.87
N LYS A 101 -11.61 0.97 21.65
CA LYS A 101 -11.10 0.25 20.49
C LYS A 101 -9.59 0.04 20.58
N ALA A 102 -8.83 1.05 21.01
CA ALA A 102 -7.37 0.94 21.18
C ALA A 102 -6.98 -0.17 22.19
N THR A 103 -7.77 -0.38 23.24
CA THR A 103 -7.54 -1.47 24.22
C THR A 103 -7.53 -2.86 23.57
N LEU A 104 -8.32 -3.05 22.50
CA LEU A 104 -8.38 -4.33 21.76
C LEU A 104 -7.23 -4.50 20.77
N LEU A 105 -6.63 -3.40 20.31
CA LEU A 105 -5.67 -3.38 19.22
C LEU A 105 -4.22 -3.17 19.69
N CYS A 106 -4.02 -2.39 20.76
CA CYS A 106 -2.70 -2.10 21.29
C CYS A 106 -2.21 -3.18 22.25
N ASP A 107 -0.93 -3.52 22.10
CA ASP A 107 -0.20 -4.45 22.95
C ASP A 107 1.25 -3.95 23.15
N LYS A 108 2.13 -4.78 23.67
CA LYS A 108 3.56 -4.41 23.84
C LYS A 108 4.31 -4.18 22.53
N THR A 109 3.73 -4.59 21.41
CA THR A 109 4.34 -4.45 20.06
C THR A 109 3.70 -3.34 19.22
N PHE A 110 2.55 -2.80 19.66
CA PHE A 110 1.80 -1.75 18.98
C PHE A 110 1.26 -0.74 20.00
N LYS A 111 1.81 0.47 20.02
CA LYS A 111 1.55 1.51 21.02
C LYS A 111 0.60 2.59 20.53
N LEU A 112 -0.03 3.28 21.48
CA LEU A 112 -0.81 4.50 21.28
C LEU A 112 0.05 5.73 21.63
N PHE A 113 0.24 6.63 20.68
CA PHE A 113 0.79 7.96 20.87
C PHE A 113 -0.36 8.95 20.95
N PHE A 114 -0.65 9.42 22.17
CA PHE A 114 -1.85 10.16 22.47
C PHE A 114 -1.51 11.66 22.59
N GLU A 115 -1.76 12.41 21.50
CA GLU A 115 -1.53 13.85 21.50
C GLU A 115 -2.62 14.57 22.28
N ILE A 116 -2.21 15.30 23.31
CA ILE A 116 -3.08 16.24 24.00
C ILE A 116 -2.83 17.62 23.40
N LYS A 117 -3.81 18.11 22.60
CA LYS A 117 -3.71 19.42 21.97
C LYS A 117 -3.64 20.53 23.03
N PRO A 118 -2.94 21.65 22.75
CA PRO A 118 -2.84 22.75 23.69
C PRO A 118 -4.19 23.22 24.23
N ALA A 119 -4.32 23.38 25.54
CA ALA A 119 -5.50 23.92 26.18
C ALA A 119 -5.69 25.42 25.86
N GLN A 120 -6.94 25.88 25.76
CA GLN A 120 -7.24 27.28 25.45
C GLN A 120 -6.88 28.25 26.57
N SER A 121 -7.01 27.80 27.82
CA SER A 121 -6.70 28.61 28.99
C SER A 121 -5.86 27.83 29.99
N GLN A 122 -5.08 28.58 30.76
CA GLN A 122 -4.28 28.02 31.83
C GLN A 122 -5.14 27.28 32.87
N SER A 123 -6.38 27.76 33.13
CA SER A 123 -7.30 27.14 34.09
C SER A 123 -7.81 25.77 33.63
N GLN A 124 -7.91 25.53 32.32
CA GLN A 124 -8.41 24.26 31.77
C GLN A 124 -7.34 23.17 31.73
N ARG A 125 -6.03 23.53 31.70
CA ARG A 125 -4.93 22.54 31.57
C ARG A 125 -5.02 21.41 32.57
N GLY A 126 -5.24 21.75 33.86
CA GLY A 126 -5.30 20.77 34.94
C GLY A 126 -6.41 19.73 34.78
N THR A 127 -7.61 20.20 34.46
CA THR A 127 -8.76 19.31 34.22
C THR A 127 -8.57 18.45 32.99
N TYR A 128 -8.09 19.04 31.91
CA TYR A 128 -7.82 18.34 30.64
C TYR A 128 -6.78 17.22 30.82
N VAL A 129 -5.63 17.53 31.41
CA VAL A 129 -4.59 16.54 31.71
C VAL A 129 -5.13 15.42 32.61
N ASN A 130 -5.89 15.77 33.67
CA ASN A 130 -6.48 14.75 34.55
C ASN A 130 -7.41 13.81 33.81
N GLN A 131 -8.30 14.33 32.97
CA GLN A 131 -9.23 13.50 32.19
C GLN A 131 -8.51 12.54 31.26
N CYS A 132 -7.42 12.99 30.58
CA CYS A 132 -6.62 12.13 29.71
C CYS A 132 -5.90 11.03 30.51
N VAL A 133 -5.30 11.36 31.65
CA VAL A 133 -4.63 10.36 32.51
C VAL A 133 -5.64 9.35 33.08
N GLU A 134 -6.77 9.83 33.57
CA GLU A 134 -7.86 8.96 34.08
C GLU A 134 -8.41 8.04 33.00
N LEU A 135 -8.58 8.53 31.76
CA LEU A 135 -9.01 7.74 30.62
C LEU A 135 -8.04 6.59 30.35
N VAL A 136 -6.74 6.88 30.21
CA VAL A 136 -5.70 5.86 29.95
C VAL A 136 -5.66 4.83 31.08
N ARG A 137 -5.74 5.26 32.36
CA ARG A 137 -5.70 4.37 33.53
C ARG A 137 -6.96 3.50 33.64
N ARG A 138 -8.15 4.08 33.41
CA ARG A 138 -9.41 3.34 33.45
C ARG A 138 -9.46 2.20 32.43
N HIS A 139 -8.83 2.41 31.26
CA HIS A 139 -8.71 1.40 30.22
C HIS A 139 -7.46 0.50 30.35
N GLN A 140 -6.67 0.65 31.43
CA GLN A 140 -5.45 -0.12 31.68
C GLN A 140 -4.44 -0.04 30.50
N MET A 141 -4.31 1.15 29.92
CA MET A 141 -3.46 1.40 28.73
C MET A 141 -2.11 2.05 29.09
N ALA A 142 -1.76 2.22 30.37
CA ALA A 142 -0.58 2.95 30.81
C ALA A 142 0.74 2.41 30.22
N ASP A 143 0.87 1.09 30.12
CA ASP A 143 2.08 0.42 29.59
C ASP A 143 2.15 0.40 28.05
N ARG A 144 1.11 0.87 27.36
CA ARG A 144 0.95 0.88 25.90
C ARG A 144 0.68 2.27 25.34
N THR A 145 0.73 3.31 26.16
CA THR A 145 0.49 4.70 25.77
C THR A 145 1.72 5.55 26.02
N GLU A 146 1.98 6.49 25.12
CA GLU A 146 2.89 7.61 25.30
C GLU A 146 2.11 8.90 25.07
N PHE A 147 2.20 9.86 26.00
CA PHE A 147 1.60 11.16 25.85
C PHE A 147 2.52 12.09 25.07
N ILE A 148 1.98 12.84 24.13
CA ILE A 148 2.71 13.85 23.39
C ILE A 148 1.94 15.18 23.39
N SER A 149 2.63 16.31 23.45
CA SER A 149 1.99 17.64 23.40
C SER A 149 2.94 18.75 22.97
N PHE A 150 2.38 19.76 22.30
CA PHE A 150 3.05 21.05 22.03
C PHE A 150 3.06 22.00 23.23
N ASP A 151 2.24 21.76 24.25
CA ASP A 151 2.15 22.58 25.45
C ASP A 151 3.13 22.05 26.53
N LEU A 152 4.28 22.74 26.68
CA LEU A 152 5.31 22.33 27.64
C LEU A 152 4.78 22.23 29.07
N GLU A 153 3.85 23.13 29.48
CA GLU A 153 3.29 23.08 30.83
C GLU A 153 2.41 21.86 31.01
N MET A 154 1.67 21.44 29.98
CA MET A 154 0.91 20.19 30.03
C MET A 154 1.84 18.96 30.07
N CYS A 155 2.97 18.95 29.35
CA CYS A 155 3.97 17.90 29.45
C CYS A 155 4.52 17.78 30.88
N LYS A 156 4.87 18.89 31.53
CA LYS A 156 5.33 18.92 32.94
C LYS A 156 4.25 18.40 33.90
N MET A 157 2.99 18.76 33.66
CA MET A 157 1.87 18.27 34.47
C MET A 157 1.66 16.76 34.30
N LEU A 158 1.80 16.23 33.08
CA LEU A 158 1.74 14.79 32.79
C LEU A 158 2.87 14.05 33.49
N ALA A 159 4.11 14.46 33.28
CA ALA A 159 5.29 13.86 33.90
C ALA A 159 5.19 13.78 35.44
N ALA A 160 4.63 14.82 36.06
CA ALA A 160 4.43 14.85 37.51
C ALA A 160 3.26 13.95 37.99
N ARG A 161 2.19 13.77 37.20
CA ARG A 161 0.98 13.03 37.59
C ARG A 161 0.98 11.57 37.25
N CYS A 162 1.67 11.20 36.19
CA CYS A 162 1.76 9.83 35.69
C CYS A 162 3.18 9.45 35.28
N PRO A 163 4.15 9.39 36.25
CA PRO A 163 5.54 9.07 35.96
C PRO A 163 5.75 7.65 35.42
N ASP A 164 4.70 6.84 35.41
CA ASP A 164 4.63 5.49 34.84
C ASP A 164 4.20 5.49 33.37
N ILE A 165 3.83 6.64 32.80
CA ILE A 165 3.43 6.78 31.38
C ILE A 165 4.40 7.76 30.71
N PRO A 166 5.15 7.35 29.68
CA PRO A 166 6.09 8.24 29.02
C PRO A 166 5.43 9.49 28.43
N VAL A 167 6.16 10.61 28.48
CA VAL A 167 5.75 11.91 27.94
C VAL A 167 6.84 12.45 27.01
N ALA A 168 6.48 12.85 25.78
CA ALA A 168 7.38 13.52 24.87
C ALA A 168 6.86 14.91 24.45
N TYR A 169 7.78 15.83 24.22
CA TYR A 169 7.49 17.20 23.83
C TYR A 169 7.59 17.40 22.31
N LEU A 170 6.58 18.06 21.70
CA LEU A 170 6.46 18.28 20.26
C LEU A 170 7.05 19.61 19.75
N GLY A 171 7.28 20.58 20.63
CA GLY A 171 7.49 21.99 20.25
C GLY A 171 8.80 22.30 19.53
N GLY A 172 9.82 21.46 19.60
CA GLY A 172 11.06 21.58 18.83
C GLY A 172 12.00 22.75 19.22
N ASN A 173 11.72 23.45 20.28
CA ASN A 173 12.44 24.66 20.71
C ASN A 173 13.17 24.49 22.06
N ARG A 174 13.39 23.26 22.49
CA ARG A 174 14.11 22.89 23.71
C ARG A 174 15.12 21.80 23.41
N THR A 175 16.26 21.85 24.14
CA THR A 175 17.27 20.78 24.06
C THR A 175 16.80 19.55 24.88
N PRO A 176 17.35 18.36 24.60
CA PRO A 176 17.07 17.17 25.41
C PRO A 176 17.38 17.36 26.88
N GLU A 177 18.50 18.07 27.23
CA GLU A 177 18.90 18.33 28.60
C GLU A 177 17.87 19.21 29.35
N GLU A 178 17.34 20.25 28.67
CA GLU A 178 16.32 21.12 29.26
C GLU A 178 15.05 20.33 29.58
N LEU A 179 14.64 19.40 28.68
CA LEU A 179 13.44 18.60 28.86
C LEU A 179 13.62 17.50 29.90
N HIS A 180 14.76 16.83 29.89
CA HIS A 180 15.10 15.83 30.91
C HIS A 180 15.09 16.43 32.32
N ALA A 181 15.62 17.66 32.51
CA ALA A 181 15.55 18.37 33.76
C ALA A 181 14.13 18.70 34.25
N LEU A 182 13.13 18.66 33.34
CA LEU A 182 11.72 18.85 33.63
C LEU A 182 10.99 17.52 33.84
N GLY A 183 11.67 16.36 33.77
CA GLY A 183 11.12 15.04 33.93
C GLY A 183 10.35 14.55 32.68
N ILE A 184 10.64 15.07 31.49
CA ILE A 184 10.05 14.68 30.22
C ILE A 184 10.91 13.56 29.62
N ASP A 185 10.27 12.49 29.12
CA ASP A 185 10.91 11.22 28.74
C ASP A 185 11.33 11.15 27.27
N GLY A 186 10.91 12.10 26.43
CA GLY A 186 11.21 12.07 25.00
C GLY A 186 11.14 13.41 24.30
N ILE A 187 11.78 13.46 23.12
CA ILE A 187 11.59 14.50 22.12
C ILE A 187 10.84 13.91 20.94
N ASP A 188 9.74 14.53 20.57
CA ASP A 188 8.92 14.16 19.40
C ASP A 188 8.88 15.37 18.47
N TYR A 189 9.90 15.51 17.61
CA TYR A 189 10.16 16.75 16.88
C TYR A 189 9.89 16.61 15.40
N HIS A 190 9.47 17.75 14.80
CA HIS A 190 9.40 17.83 13.34
C HIS A 190 10.76 17.42 12.75
N TYR A 191 10.74 16.53 11.78
CA TYR A 191 11.94 15.89 11.22
C TYR A 191 13.01 16.88 10.76
N SER A 192 12.61 18.06 10.24
CA SER A 192 13.56 19.09 9.81
C SER A 192 14.36 19.70 10.95
N ILE A 193 13.86 19.63 12.20
CA ILE A 193 14.58 20.08 13.40
C ILE A 193 15.66 19.06 13.73
N LEU A 194 15.32 17.77 13.76
CA LEU A 194 16.28 16.71 14.03
C LEU A 194 17.36 16.60 12.94
N LEU A 195 17.03 16.89 11.67
CA LEU A 195 18.02 16.96 10.59
C LEU A 195 18.94 18.19 10.71
N ARG A 196 18.52 19.29 11.34
CA ARG A 196 19.36 20.47 11.64
C ARG A 196 20.18 20.30 12.92
N HIS A 197 19.68 19.51 13.87
CA HIS A 197 20.27 19.24 15.17
C HIS A 197 20.45 17.73 15.39
N PRO A 198 21.23 17.04 14.54
CA PRO A 198 21.41 15.58 14.66
C PRO A 198 22.08 15.17 15.98
N GLU A 199 22.83 16.08 16.64
CA GLU A 199 23.42 15.89 17.95
C GLU A 199 22.37 15.66 19.05
N TRP A 200 21.16 16.21 18.91
CA TRP A 200 20.09 16.05 19.91
C TRP A 200 19.60 14.60 20.01
N ILE A 201 19.70 13.82 18.95
CA ILE A 201 19.32 12.39 18.96
C ILE A 201 20.25 11.63 19.92
N GLN A 202 21.57 11.82 19.80
CA GLN A 202 22.55 11.19 20.68
C GLN A 202 22.48 11.72 22.12
N GLN A 203 22.22 13.01 22.29
CA GLN A 203 22.03 13.63 23.62
C GLN A 203 20.80 13.03 24.32
N ALA A 204 19.67 12.95 23.64
CA ALA A 204 18.44 12.30 24.15
C ALA A 204 18.70 10.86 24.61
N HIS A 205 19.32 10.06 23.76
CA HIS A 205 19.66 8.67 24.12
C HIS A 205 20.61 8.55 25.31
N THR A 206 21.58 9.47 25.44
CA THR A 206 22.50 9.51 26.60
C THR A 206 21.75 9.77 27.91
N LEU A 207 20.65 10.51 27.83
CA LEU A 207 19.77 10.82 28.96
C LEU A 207 18.66 9.77 29.16
N GLY A 208 18.60 8.71 28.33
CA GLY A 208 17.58 7.68 28.38
C GLY A 208 16.22 8.11 27.80
N MET A 209 16.20 9.20 27.03
CA MET A 209 14.99 9.75 26.40
C MET A 209 14.74 9.09 25.04
N SER A 210 13.47 8.96 24.67
CA SER A 210 13.05 8.53 23.33
C SER A 210 13.13 9.66 22.31
N VAL A 211 13.31 9.29 21.03
CA VAL A 211 13.35 10.25 19.90
C VAL A 211 12.37 9.82 18.82
N ASN A 212 11.36 10.63 18.57
CA ASN A 212 10.43 10.48 17.44
C ASN A 212 10.56 11.63 16.43
N ALA A 213 10.38 11.32 15.15
CA ALA A 213 10.37 12.29 14.05
C ALA A 213 9.03 12.30 13.33
N TRP A 214 8.39 13.47 13.21
CA TRP A 214 7.11 13.65 12.51
C TRP A 214 7.14 14.84 11.52
N THR A 215 6.28 14.97 10.53
CA THR A 215 5.65 13.87 9.79
C THR A 215 6.53 13.56 8.61
N VAL A 216 7.02 12.35 8.52
CA VAL A 216 8.03 11.95 7.53
C VAL A 216 7.34 11.15 6.43
N ASP A 217 7.18 11.75 5.26
CA ASP A 217 6.53 11.12 4.09
C ASP A 217 7.47 11.04 2.87
N ASP A 218 8.76 11.37 3.06
CA ASP A 218 9.80 11.29 2.03
C ASP A 218 10.82 10.19 2.34
N LYS A 219 11.20 9.43 1.30
CA LYS A 219 12.14 8.32 1.42
C LYS A 219 13.54 8.74 1.87
N ALA A 220 14.05 9.86 1.31
CA ALA A 220 15.41 10.28 1.58
C ALA A 220 15.56 10.78 3.03
N ASP A 221 14.54 11.49 3.52
CA ASP A 221 14.52 11.97 4.90
C ASP A 221 14.31 10.81 5.89
N ALA A 222 13.41 9.84 5.57
CA ALA A 222 13.26 8.63 6.36
C ALA A 222 14.59 7.87 6.52
N GLN A 223 15.32 7.68 5.42
CA GLN A 223 16.61 6.98 5.44
C GLN A 223 17.72 7.75 6.17
N LYS A 224 17.70 9.11 6.12
CA LYS A 224 18.64 9.94 6.91
C LYS A 224 18.37 9.80 8.41
N LEU A 225 17.10 9.97 8.81
CA LEU A 225 16.68 9.84 10.22
C LEU A 225 16.96 8.44 10.76
N SER A 226 16.69 7.41 9.95
CA SER A 226 17.03 6.02 10.28
C SER A 226 18.51 5.85 10.59
N LYS A 227 19.40 6.40 9.76
CA LYS A 227 20.85 6.35 9.97
C LYS A 227 21.32 7.16 11.19
N LEU A 228 20.60 8.22 11.53
CA LEU A 228 20.87 9.01 12.72
C LEU A 228 20.38 8.32 14.00
N GLY A 229 19.55 7.27 13.87
CA GLY A 229 19.14 6.42 14.98
C GLY A 229 17.90 6.90 15.73
N VAL A 230 16.96 7.64 15.10
CA VAL A 230 15.67 7.94 15.76
C VAL A 230 14.96 6.64 16.12
N ASP A 231 14.24 6.60 17.25
CA ASP A 231 13.54 5.40 17.72
C ASP A 231 12.24 5.17 16.95
N TRP A 232 11.55 6.27 16.61
CA TRP A 232 10.24 6.25 15.97
C TRP A 232 10.18 7.21 14.78
N ILE A 233 9.36 6.84 13.79
CA ILE A 233 9.00 7.70 12.66
C ILE A 233 7.48 7.72 12.52
N THR A 234 6.89 8.90 12.71
CA THR A 234 5.47 9.16 12.46
C THR A 234 5.26 9.58 11.02
N THR A 235 4.36 8.88 10.31
CA THR A 235 4.16 9.02 8.86
C THR A 235 2.70 8.82 8.44
N ASN A 236 2.30 9.44 7.32
CA ASN A 236 1.02 9.17 6.64
C ASN A 236 1.09 7.92 5.73
N GLU A 237 2.27 7.31 5.55
CA GLU A 237 2.55 6.21 4.63
C GLU A 237 3.16 4.99 5.35
N PRO A 238 2.50 4.41 6.37
CA PRO A 238 3.15 3.42 7.25
C PRO A 238 3.63 2.17 6.51
N VAL A 239 2.89 1.66 5.50
CA VAL A 239 3.29 0.48 4.72
C VAL A 239 4.48 0.80 3.81
N ARG A 240 4.44 1.95 3.13
CA ARG A 240 5.51 2.43 2.26
C ARG A 240 6.79 2.74 3.05
N MET A 241 6.64 3.32 4.24
CA MET A 241 7.73 3.58 5.17
C MET A 241 8.47 2.29 5.53
N GLY A 242 7.73 1.21 5.81
CA GLY A 242 8.31 -0.11 6.07
C GLY A 242 9.24 -0.58 4.95
N ALA A 243 8.80 -0.47 3.70
CA ALA A 243 9.62 -0.83 2.54
C ALA A 243 10.87 0.07 2.42
N TRP A 244 10.74 1.39 2.66
CA TRP A 244 11.85 2.32 2.60
C TRP A 244 12.93 2.04 3.67
N LEU A 245 12.53 1.75 4.89
CA LEU A 245 13.45 1.45 6.00
C LEU A 245 14.18 0.11 5.80
N ARG A 246 13.51 -0.88 5.20
CA ARG A 246 14.15 -2.16 4.82
C ARG A 246 14.96 -2.06 3.53
N ASN A 247 15.03 -0.88 2.88
CA ASN A 247 15.65 -0.68 1.57
C ASN A 247 15.08 -1.58 0.46
N GLU A 248 13.83 -1.98 0.59
CA GLU A 248 13.13 -2.76 -0.42
C GLU A 248 12.79 -1.88 -1.64
N PRO A 249 12.92 -2.41 -2.86
CA PRO A 249 12.43 -1.71 -4.04
C PRO A 249 10.91 -1.74 -4.06
N ILE A 250 10.30 -0.61 -4.42
CA ILE A 250 8.87 -0.52 -4.73
C ILE A 250 8.71 -0.60 -6.23
N TYR A 251 7.76 -1.38 -6.68
CA TYR A 251 7.39 -1.59 -8.07
C TYR A 251 5.96 -1.15 -8.31
N ARG A 252 5.71 -0.63 -9.51
CA ARG A 252 4.40 -0.22 -10.01
C ARG A 252 4.09 -1.01 -11.27
N PHE A 253 3.09 -1.91 -11.20
CA PHE A 253 2.67 -2.73 -12.33
C PHE A 253 1.23 -2.42 -12.71
N ILE A 254 0.93 -2.50 -14.02
CA ILE A 254 -0.42 -2.29 -14.56
C ILE A 254 -0.87 -3.57 -15.27
N SER A 255 -2.17 -3.90 -15.16
CA SER A 255 -2.87 -4.83 -16.03
C SER A 255 -3.91 -4.07 -16.85
N PHE A 256 -3.97 -4.31 -18.14
CA PHE A 256 -4.83 -3.55 -19.02
C PHE A 256 -5.35 -4.39 -20.20
N ASN A 257 -6.62 -4.74 -20.17
CA ASN A 257 -7.30 -5.18 -21.39
C ASN A 257 -7.46 -3.96 -22.30
N ILE A 258 -6.66 -3.93 -23.39
CA ILE A 258 -6.55 -2.77 -24.29
C ILE A 258 -7.72 -2.69 -25.27
N ARG A 259 -8.60 -3.67 -25.31
CA ARG A 259 -9.62 -3.89 -26.34
C ARG A 259 -9.01 -4.00 -27.73
N GLN A 260 -9.18 -5.12 -28.38
CA GLN A 260 -8.63 -5.39 -29.70
C GLN A 260 -9.14 -4.38 -30.76
N SER A 261 -8.31 -4.16 -31.79
CA SER A 261 -8.62 -3.22 -32.88
C SER A 261 -9.47 -3.83 -34.02
N GLY A 262 -9.79 -5.13 -33.94
CA GLY A 262 -10.42 -5.89 -35.04
C GLY A 262 -11.89 -5.58 -35.31
N PHE A 263 -12.56 -4.78 -34.47
CA PHE A 263 -13.99 -4.48 -34.60
C PHE A 263 -14.29 -2.97 -34.69
N PRO A 264 -13.68 -2.22 -35.65
CA PRO A 264 -13.81 -0.76 -35.68
C PRO A 264 -15.24 -0.29 -35.91
N GLU A 265 -16.05 -1.04 -36.66
CA GLU A 265 -17.46 -0.69 -36.92
C GLU A 265 -18.32 -0.87 -35.65
N TYR A 266 -18.02 -1.88 -34.83
CA TYR A 266 -18.71 -2.12 -33.57
C TYR A 266 -18.32 -1.10 -32.50
N ASP A 267 -17.01 -0.81 -32.39
CA ASP A 267 -16.46 0.10 -31.40
C ASP A 267 -16.72 1.58 -31.73
N GLY A 268 -17.01 1.92 -33.02
CA GLY A 268 -17.40 3.27 -33.46
C GLY A 268 -16.43 4.37 -33.04
N GLU A 269 -16.89 5.31 -32.22
CA GLU A 269 -16.05 6.39 -31.70
C GLU A 269 -14.94 5.91 -30.77
N HIS A 270 -15.08 4.72 -30.18
CA HIS A 270 -14.10 4.08 -29.32
C HIS A 270 -13.12 3.16 -30.08
N ALA A 271 -13.17 3.11 -31.42
CA ALA A 271 -12.25 2.32 -32.24
C ALA A 271 -10.78 2.70 -31.96
N TRP A 272 -9.88 1.75 -32.08
CA TRP A 272 -8.46 1.89 -31.77
C TRP A 272 -7.80 3.17 -32.34
N PRO A 273 -8.02 3.58 -33.59
CA PRO A 273 -7.42 4.80 -34.13
C PRO A 273 -7.71 6.06 -33.30
N ASN A 274 -8.86 6.11 -32.61
CA ASN A 274 -9.33 7.26 -31.85
C ASN A 274 -8.79 7.31 -30.41
N ARG A 275 -8.28 6.19 -29.87
CA ARG A 275 -7.83 6.06 -28.47
C ARG A 275 -6.35 5.70 -28.32
N LYS A 276 -5.66 5.26 -29.37
CA LYS A 276 -4.27 4.78 -29.31
C LYS A 276 -3.27 5.78 -28.70
N GLU A 277 -3.41 7.09 -29.02
CA GLU A 277 -2.53 8.12 -28.46
C GLU A 277 -2.78 8.32 -26.97
N THR A 278 -4.03 8.23 -26.56
CA THR A 278 -4.44 8.35 -25.16
C THR A 278 -3.98 7.17 -24.33
N VAL A 279 -3.99 5.95 -24.90
CA VAL A 279 -3.41 4.76 -24.26
C VAL A 279 -1.91 4.96 -23.99
N VAL A 280 -1.16 5.46 -24.99
CA VAL A 280 0.26 5.79 -24.80
C VAL A 280 0.45 6.88 -23.74
N LYS A 281 -0.41 7.91 -23.76
CA LYS A 281 -0.39 8.97 -22.74
C LYS A 281 -0.63 8.42 -21.35
N MET A 282 -1.63 7.56 -21.15
CA MET A 282 -1.92 6.91 -19.86
C MET A 282 -0.68 6.14 -19.36
N ILE A 283 -0.06 5.30 -20.21
CA ILE A 283 1.12 4.52 -19.81
C ILE A 283 2.29 5.45 -19.42
N ARG A 284 2.47 6.58 -20.12
CA ARG A 284 3.50 7.56 -19.76
C ARG A 284 3.22 8.30 -18.46
N ASP A 285 1.97 8.72 -18.27
CA ASP A 285 1.55 9.45 -17.05
C ASP A 285 1.67 8.55 -15.82
N GLU A 286 1.24 7.30 -15.92
CA GLU A 286 1.30 6.31 -14.84
C GLU A 286 2.71 5.71 -14.65
N ALA A 287 3.56 5.78 -15.67
CA ALA A 287 4.96 5.36 -15.66
C ALA A 287 5.21 4.00 -14.97
N PRO A 288 4.51 2.91 -15.35
CA PRO A 288 4.69 1.61 -14.72
C PRO A 288 6.09 1.04 -14.97
N ASP A 289 6.58 0.25 -14.03
CA ASP A 289 7.83 -0.49 -14.21
C ASP A 289 7.67 -1.67 -15.18
N ALA A 290 6.47 -2.29 -15.14
CA ALA A 290 6.02 -3.28 -16.11
C ALA A 290 4.50 -3.26 -16.23
N PHE A 291 3.96 -3.75 -17.34
CA PHE A 291 2.52 -3.89 -17.52
C PHE A 291 2.16 -5.09 -18.39
N GLY A 292 1.08 -5.77 -18.00
CA GLY A 292 0.43 -6.82 -18.79
C GLY A 292 -0.67 -6.26 -19.66
N VAL A 293 -0.77 -6.72 -20.90
CA VAL A 293 -1.81 -6.31 -21.84
C VAL A 293 -2.59 -7.53 -22.30
N GLN A 294 -3.91 -7.40 -22.43
CA GLN A 294 -4.80 -8.41 -22.99
C GLN A 294 -5.45 -7.86 -24.26
N GLU A 295 -5.91 -8.75 -25.14
CA GLU A 295 -6.55 -8.45 -26.43
C GLU A 295 -5.69 -7.70 -27.46
N MET A 296 -4.40 -7.61 -27.26
CA MET A 296 -3.52 -6.82 -28.13
C MET A 296 -3.28 -7.52 -29.47
N LEU A 297 -3.72 -6.92 -30.57
CA LEU A 297 -3.42 -7.37 -31.95
C LEU A 297 -2.04 -6.83 -32.42
N PRO A 298 -1.46 -7.44 -33.49
CA PRO A 298 -0.12 -7.05 -33.96
C PRO A 298 0.05 -5.56 -34.26
N GLU A 299 -0.93 -4.91 -34.86
CA GLU A 299 -0.87 -3.48 -35.16
C GLU A 299 -0.85 -2.61 -33.90
N GLN A 300 -1.56 -3.03 -32.84
CA GLN A 300 -1.53 -2.35 -31.53
C GLN A 300 -0.18 -2.55 -30.85
N ARG A 301 0.37 -3.77 -30.91
CA ARG A 301 1.72 -4.08 -30.45
C ARG A 301 2.76 -3.17 -31.10
N ASP A 302 2.76 -3.11 -32.43
CA ASP A 302 3.73 -2.34 -33.19
C ASP A 302 3.61 -0.84 -32.90
N TYR A 303 2.38 -0.36 -32.71
CA TYR A 303 2.14 1.02 -32.31
C TYR A 303 2.70 1.32 -30.92
N LEU A 304 2.45 0.45 -29.92
CA LEU A 304 2.98 0.63 -28.57
C LEU A 304 4.50 0.57 -28.55
N LEU A 305 5.12 -0.40 -29.18
CA LEU A 305 6.60 -0.52 -29.24
C LEU A 305 7.25 0.69 -29.90
N LYS A 306 6.61 1.25 -30.93
CA LYS A 306 7.10 2.46 -31.61
C LYS A 306 7.02 3.71 -30.72
N HIS A 307 5.96 3.84 -29.94
CA HIS A 307 5.69 5.05 -29.14
C HIS A 307 6.14 4.95 -27.68
N LEU A 308 6.54 3.77 -27.20
CA LEU A 308 7.09 3.50 -25.87
C LEU A 308 8.47 2.83 -26.00
N PRO A 309 9.46 3.48 -26.63
CA PRO A 309 10.75 2.87 -26.92
C PRO A 309 11.57 2.50 -25.67
N GLU A 310 11.20 3.03 -24.49
CA GLU A 310 11.79 2.69 -23.19
C GLU A 310 11.39 1.32 -22.67
N TYR A 311 10.30 0.73 -23.19
CA TYR A 311 9.85 -0.61 -22.84
C TYR A 311 10.34 -1.64 -23.85
N ALA A 312 10.54 -2.87 -23.39
CA ALA A 312 10.62 -4.08 -24.20
C ALA A 312 9.42 -4.95 -23.86
N MET A 313 9.14 -5.93 -24.70
CA MET A 313 7.97 -6.80 -24.60
C MET A 313 8.41 -8.27 -24.70
N VAL A 314 7.67 -9.14 -24.02
CA VAL A 314 7.65 -10.60 -24.20
C VAL A 314 6.22 -11.08 -24.40
N GLY A 315 6.06 -12.22 -25.04
CA GLY A 315 4.77 -12.82 -25.41
C GLY A 315 4.64 -13.01 -26.91
N VAL A 316 3.79 -13.93 -27.33
CA VAL A 316 3.55 -14.32 -28.74
C VAL A 316 2.05 -14.31 -29.04
N GLY A 317 1.71 -14.30 -30.34
CA GLY A 317 0.33 -14.43 -30.80
C GLY A 317 -0.26 -15.79 -30.45
N ARG A 318 -1.51 -15.79 -29.99
CA ARG A 318 -2.18 -17.02 -29.48
C ARG A 318 -2.53 -18.02 -30.56
N ASP A 319 -2.61 -17.60 -31.84
CA ASP A 319 -3.13 -18.42 -32.92
C ASP A 319 -2.07 -19.22 -33.68
N ASP A 320 -0.80 -18.76 -33.65
CA ASP A 320 0.30 -19.44 -34.32
C ASP A 320 1.56 -19.63 -33.45
N GLY A 321 1.58 -19.02 -32.24
CA GLY A 321 2.74 -19.02 -31.37
C GLY A 321 3.85 -18.04 -31.80
N HIS A 322 3.53 -17.10 -32.68
CA HIS A 322 4.42 -16.09 -33.23
C HIS A 322 3.74 -14.71 -33.26
N ASP A 323 3.07 -14.39 -34.35
CA ASP A 323 2.52 -13.06 -34.60
C ASP A 323 0.99 -13.02 -34.73
N GLU A 324 0.32 -14.15 -35.02
CA GLU A 324 -1.11 -14.17 -35.31
C GLU A 324 -1.98 -14.25 -34.05
N GLY A 325 -3.11 -13.53 -34.09
CA GLY A 325 -4.08 -13.46 -33.02
C GLY A 325 -3.73 -12.48 -31.92
N GLU A 326 -4.51 -12.50 -30.85
CA GLU A 326 -4.26 -11.65 -29.69
C GLU A 326 -3.00 -12.10 -28.92
N ASN A 327 -2.30 -11.13 -28.37
CA ASN A 327 -1.11 -11.35 -27.56
C ASN A 327 -1.37 -10.95 -26.12
N MET A 328 -1.08 -11.86 -25.17
CA MET A 328 -1.07 -11.60 -23.73
C MET A 328 0.31 -11.11 -23.31
N ALA A 329 0.68 -9.91 -23.78
CA ALA A 329 2.05 -9.41 -23.64
C ALA A 329 2.36 -8.89 -22.24
N ILE A 330 3.65 -8.97 -21.88
CA ILE A 330 4.24 -8.27 -20.75
C ILE A 330 5.26 -7.27 -21.27
N PHE A 331 5.01 -5.99 -21.02
CA PHE A 331 5.94 -4.89 -21.26
C PHE A 331 6.72 -4.57 -19.99
N TYR A 332 8.00 -4.26 -20.12
CA TYR A 332 8.86 -3.94 -18.99
C TYR A 332 9.89 -2.86 -19.33
N LEU A 333 10.21 -1.99 -18.37
CA LEU A 333 11.24 -0.95 -18.54
C LEU A 333 12.62 -1.57 -18.75
N LYS A 334 13.20 -1.37 -19.96
CA LYS A 334 14.54 -1.86 -20.34
C LYS A 334 15.65 -1.40 -19.39
N LYS A 335 15.56 -0.17 -18.88
CA LYS A 335 16.55 0.38 -17.93
C LYS A 335 16.46 -0.27 -16.55
N ARG A 336 15.29 -0.78 -16.16
CA ARG A 336 15.06 -1.36 -14.83
C ARG A 336 15.26 -2.85 -14.79
N PHE A 337 14.69 -3.58 -15.75
CA PHE A 337 14.68 -5.03 -15.74
C PHE A 337 15.55 -5.66 -16.82
N ARG A 338 15.97 -6.89 -16.54
CA ARG A 338 16.38 -7.88 -17.53
C ARG A 338 15.51 -9.12 -17.36
N ILE A 339 15.27 -9.81 -18.46
CA ILE A 339 14.57 -11.10 -18.47
C ILE A 339 15.58 -12.21 -18.12
N LEU A 340 15.20 -13.08 -17.19
CA LEU A 340 15.93 -14.30 -16.86
C LEU A 340 15.30 -15.54 -17.50
N LYS A 341 13.96 -15.53 -17.63
CA LYS A 341 13.14 -16.56 -18.28
C LYS A 341 11.94 -15.88 -18.91
N GLU A 342 11.55 -16.34 -20.09
CA GLU A 342 10.28 -16.01 -20.74
C GLU A 342 9.65 -17.30 -21.27
N HIS A 343 8.35 -17.40 -21.13
CA HIS A 343 7.59 -18.55 -21.61
C HIS A 343 6.17 -18.13 -21.92
N THR A 344 5.63 -18.57 -23.07
CA THR A 344 4.20 -18.47 -23.36
C THR A 344 3.65 -19.88 -23.52
N PHE A 345 2.56 -20.17 -22.81
CA PHE A 345 1.90 -21.48 -22.88
C PHE A 345 0.39 -21.30 -23.05
N TRP A 346 -0.26 -22.34 -23.62
CA TRP A 346 -1.69 -22.34 -23.87
C TRP A 346 -2.46 -22.88 -22.68
N LEU A 347 -3.59 -22.26 -22.40
CA LEU A 347 -4.53 -22.74 -21.38
C LEU A 347 -5.37 -23.87 -21.97
N SER A 348 -4.79 -25.06 -22.01
CA SER A 348 -5.33 -26.27 -22.63
C SER A 348 -4.75 -27.53 -21.99
N GLU A 349 -5.20 -28.69 -22.44
CA GLU A 349 -4.64 -29.99 -22.10
C GLU A 349 -3.24 -30.22 -22.69
N THR A 350 -2.84 -29.40 -23.66
CA THR A 350 -1.51 -29.44 -24.31
C THR A 350 -0.86 -28.06 -24.27
N PRO A 351 -0.41 -27.59 -23.10
CA PRO A 351 0.01 -26.20 -22.88
C PRO A 351 1.23 -25.79 -23.72
N ASP A 352 2.10 -26.71 -24.10
CA ASP A 352 3.32 -26.44 -24.86
C ASP A 352 3.09 -26.35 -26.39
N SER A 353 1.83 -26.36 -26.84
CA SER A 353 1.47 -26.29 -28.24
C SER A 353 0.26 -25.41 -28.47
N VAL A 354 0.19 -24.80 -29.66
CA VAL A 354 -0.97 -24.01 -30.10
C VAL A 354 -2.23 -24.88 -30.09
N SER A 355 -3.13 -24.62 -29.14
CA SER A 355 -4.29 -25.48 -28.92
C SER A 355 -5.48 -24.74 -28.31
N PHE A 356 -6.66 -25.32 -28.46
CA PHE A 356 -7.86 -24.94 -27.72
C PHE A 356 -7.93 -25.73 -26.43
N GLY A 357 -8.34 -25.08 -25.33
CA GLY A 357 -8.55 -25.74 -24.05
C GLY A 357 -10.03 -26.05 -23.79
N TRP A 358 -10.36 -27.28 -23.46
CA TRP A 358 -11.67 -27.73 -22.97
C TRP A 358 -12.86 -27.20 -23.81
N ASP A 359 -13.76 -26.41 -23.18
CA ASP A 359 -14.91 -25.77 -23.82
C ASP A 359 -14.66 -24.29 -24.18
N ALA A 360 -13.41 -23.88 -24.34
CA ALA A 360 -13.06 -22.49 -24.66
C ALA A 360 -13.59 -22.05 -26.01
N ALA A 361 -14.07 -20.80 -26.10
CA ALA A 361 -14.53 -20.18 -27.34
C ALA A 361 -13.36 -19.76 -28.25
N CYS A 362 -12.18 -19.54 -27.70
CA CYS A 362 -10.97 -19.18 -28.43
C CYS A 362 -9.73 -19.73 -27.71
N ARG A 363 -8.58 -19.73 -28.41
CA ARG A 363 -7.30 -20.06 -27.77
C ARG A 363 -7.00 -19.05 -26.70
N ARG A 364 -6.50 -19.50 -25.55
CA ARG A 364 -6.08 -18.64 -24.44
C ARG A 364 -4.66 -18.98 -24.06
N THR A 365 -3.87 -17.95 -23.76
CA THR A 365 -2.47 -18.10 -23.42
C THR A 365 -2.14 -17.38 -22.11
N VAL A 366 -1.02 -17.79 -21.54
CA VAL A 366 -0.35 -17.11 -20.44
C VAL A 366 1.07 -16.75 -20.90
N THR A 367 1.46 -15.52 -20.66
CA THR A 367 2.86 -15.13 -20.78
C THR A 367 3.49 -15.02 -19.40
N GLU A 368 4.58 -15.73 -19.19
CA GLU A 368 5.40 -15.72 -17.98
C GLU A 368 6.70 -14.97 -18.27
N ALA A 369 7.13 -14.11 -17.34
CA ALA A 369 8.39 -13.38 -17.42
C ALA A 369 9.07 -13.31 -16.05
N LEU A 370 10.19 -14.01 -15.88
CA LEU A 370 11.04 -13.85 -14.71
C LEU A 370 11.89 -12.59 -14.86
N LEU A 371 11.44 -11.52 -14.23
CA LEU A 371 12.04 -10.19 -14.26
C LEU A 371 13.10 -10.06 -13.17
N GLN A 372 14.32 -9.60 -13.50
CA GLN A 372 15.30 -9.21 -12.50
C GLN A 372 15.57 -7.71 -12.54
N ASP A 373 15.38 -7.03 -11.42
CA ASP A 373 15.79 -5.62 -11.25
C ASP A 373 17.33 -5.53 -11.35
N LYS A 374 17.81 -4.73 -12.30
CA LYS A 374 19.25 -4.58 -12.57
C LYS A 374 20.03 -3.99 -11.41
N ARG A 375 19.37 -3.15 -10.59
CA ARG A 375 19.99 -2.44 -9.48
C ARG A 375 19.97 -3.25 -8.19
N THR A 376 18.79 -3.74 -7.79
CA THR A 376 18.60 -4.42 -6.50
C THR A 376 18.83 -5.92 -6.56
N LYS A 377 18.83 -6.51 -7.76
CA LYS A 377 18.89 -7.96 -8.03
C LYS A 377 17.66 -8.73 -7.55
N SER A 378 16.66 -8.05 -7.03
CA SER A 378 15.37 -8.67 -6.74
C SER A 378 14.79 -9.29 -8.00
N VAL A 379 14.12 -10.43 -7.85
CA VAL A 379 13.42 -11.11 -8.93
C VAL A 379 11.91 -11.08 -8.68
N ILE A 380 11.14 -11.07 -9.76
CA ILE A 380 9.67 -11.16 -9.74
C ILE A 380 9.29 -12.07 -10.90
N ASP A 381 8.54 -13.12 -10.63
CA ASP A 381 7.97 -13.95 -11.69
C ASP A 381 6.56 -13.44 -12.01
N TYR A 382 6.40 -12.87 -13.18
CA TYR A 382 5.20 -12.17 -13.60
C TYR A 382 4.47 -12.94 -14.68
N PHE A 383 3.19 -13.27 -14.40
CA PHE A 383 2.26 -13.95 -15.29
C PHE A 383 1.18 -13.00 -15.77
N ASN A 384 0.87 -13.01 -17.06
CA ASN A 384 -0.23 -12.23 -17.65
C ASN A 384 -1.10 -13.12 -18.51
N THR A 385 -2.44 -13.03 -18.33
CA THR A 385 -3.39 -13.91 -19.02
C THR A 385 -4.71 -13.22 -19.34
N HIS A 386 -5.55 -13.88 -20.15
CA HIS A 386 -6.94 -13.55 -20.38
C HIS A 386 -7.74 -14.86 -20.42
N LEU A 387 -8.55 -15.11 -19.40
CA LEU A 387 -9.35 -16.33 -19.31
C LEU A 387 -10.51 -16.32 -20.32
N ASP A 388 -11.05 -17.50 -20.62
CA ASP A 388 -12.12 -17.60 -21.61
C ASP A 388 -13.43 -16.95 -21.12
N HIS A 389 -14.09 -16.19 -21.99
CA HIS A 389 -15.31 -15.45 -21.68
C HIS A 389 -16.58 -16.31 -21.71
N VAL A 390 -16.54 -17.50 -22.36
CA VAL A 390 -17.68 -18.41 -22.51
C VAL A 390 -17.49 -19.69 -21.71
N GLY A 391 -16.36 -20.40 -21.94
CA GLY A 391 -16.10 -21.73 -21.43
C GLY A 391 -15.91 -21.77 -19.91
N LYS A 392 -16.87 -22.31 -19.18
CA LYS A 392 -16.80 -22.44 -17.71
C LYS A 392 -15.80 -23.51 -17.26
N VAL A 393 -15.73 -24.61 -17.99
CA VAL A 393 -14.76 -25.68 -17.74
C VAL A 393 -13.36 -25.15 -18.05
N ALA A 394 -13.21 -24.46 -19.20
CA ALA A 394 -11.95 -23.84 -19.59
C ALA A 394 -11.43 -22.86 -18.53
N ARG A 395 -12.27 -21.96 -17.97
CA ARG A 395 -11.84 -21.08 -16.89
C ARG A 395 -11.38 -21.84 -15.65
N ARG A 396 -12.14 -22.82 -15.19
CA ARG A 396 -11.78 -23.63 -14.01
C ARG A 396 -10.46 -24.37 -14.18
N GLU A 397 -10.30 -25.08 -15.28
CA GLU A 397 -9.11 -25.89 -15.57
C GLU A 397 -7.89 -24.99 -15.84
N SER A 398 -8.11 -23.82 -16.48
CA SER A 398 -7.08 -22.80 -16.66
C SER A 398 -6.52 -22.31 -15.31
N VAL A 399 -7.38 -22.04 -14.32
CA VAL A 399 -6.93 -21.65 -12.98
C VAL A 399 -6.13 -22.77 -12.32
N LEU A 400 -6.54 -24.03 -12.46
CA LEU A 400 -5.78 -25.18 -11.92
C LEU A 400 -4.40 -25.33 -12.59
N LEU A 401 -4.31 -25.07 -13.91
CA LEU A 401 -3.04 -25.07 -14.63
C LEU A 401 -2.14 -23.91 -14.16
N LEU A 402 -2.70 -22.70 -14.05
CA LEU A 402 -2.01 -21.52 -13.54
C LEU A 402 -1.44 -21.76 -12.13
N VAL A 403 -2.24 -22.31 -11.21
CA VAL A 403 -1.79 -22.60 -9.84
C VAL A 403 -0.55 -23.50 -9.86
N ARG A 404 -0.56 -24.58 -10.64
CA ARG A 404 0.61 -25.49 -10.74
C ARG A 404 1.88 -24.77 -11.23
N GLN A 405 1.76 -23.92 -12.25
CA GLN A 405 2.90 -23.16 -12.79
C GLN A 405 3.40 -22.12 -11.79
N MET A 406 2.48 -21.41 -11.14
CA MET A 406 2.80 -20.38 -10.16
C MET A 406 3.36 -20.95 -8.85
N GLU A 407 2.93 -22.13 -8.40
CA GLU A 407 3.52 -22.82 -7.24
C GLU A 407 4.96 -23.24 -7.51
N GLU A 408 5.26 -23.70 -8.74
CA GLU A 408 6.63 -24.00 -9.15
C GLU A 408 7.48 -22.73 -9.17
N ALA A 409 6.97 -21.63 -9.72
CA ALA A 409 7.62 -20.32 -9.76
C ALA A 409 7.85 -19.74 -8.35
N ALA A 410 6.93 -19.97 -7.39
CA ALA A 410 7.00 -19.45 -6.03
C ALA A 410 7.95 -20.22 -5.10
N LYS A 411 8.56 -21.29 -5.59
CA LYS A 411 9.56 -22.05 -4.80
C LYS A 411 10.69 -21.14 -4.33
N GLU A 412 11.29 -21.50 -3.19
CA GLU A 412 12.37 -20.73 -2.56
C GLU A 412 11.99 -19.29 -2.19
N GLY A 413 10.67 -18.99 -2.11
CA GLY A 413 10.17 -17.67 -1.73
C GLY A 413 10.25 -16.62 -2.84
N VAL A 414 10.36 -17.02 -4.12
CA VAL A 414 10.30 -16.09 -5.25
C VAL A 414 8.96 -15.35 -5.25
N PRO A 415 8.96 -14.00 -5.34
CA PRO A 415 7.76 -13.22 -5.53
C PRO A 415 7.07 -13.54 -6.85
N VAL A 416 5.81 -13.96 -6.80
CA VAL A 416 5.00 -14.28 -7.98
C VAL A 416 3.81 -13.35 -8.05
N LEU A 417 3.56 -12.80 -9.25
CA LEU A 417 2.45 -11.93 -9.58
C LEU A 417 1.73 -12.47 -10.82
N LEU A 418 0.42 -12.61 -10.73
CA LEU A 418 -0.47 -12.89 -11.87
C LEU A 418 -1.36 -11.68 -12.10
N SER A 419 -1.48 -11.25 -13.35
CA SER A 419 -2.47 -10.26 -13.78
C SER A 419 -3.29 -10.73 -14.96
N GLY A 420 -4.42 -10.09 -15.17
CA GLY A 420 -5.19 -10.28 -16.40
C GLY A 420 -6.69 -10.04 -16.24
N ASP A 421 -7.35 -10.11 -17.38
CA ASP A 421 -8.80 -10.21 -17.48
C ASP A 421 -9.21 -11.68 -17.22
N MET A 422 -9.82 -11.91 -16.07
CA MET A 422 -10.23 -13.26 -15.66
C MET A 422 -11.64 -13.61 -16.09
N ASN A 423 -12.38 -12.69 -16.72
CA ASN A 423 -13.79 -12.87 -17.12
C ASN A 423 -14.66 -13.43 -15.97
N SER A 424 -14.28 -13.16 -14.74
CA SER A 424 -14.94 -13.63 -13.51
C SER A 424 -14.63 -12.70 -12.36
N SER A 425 -15.61 -12.43 -11.51
CA SER A 425 -15.43 -11.67 -10.29
C SER A 425 -14.81 -12.53 -9.18
N LEU A 426 -14.19 -11.89 -8.16
CA LEU A 426 -13.58 -12.60 -7.02
C LEU A 426 -14.54 -13.47 -6.20
N ALA A 427 -15.86 -13.31 -6.39
CA ALA A 427 -16.86 -14.16 -5.77
C ALA A 427 -17.01 -15.54 -6.46
N ASP A 428 -16.42 -15.72 -7.66
CA ASP A 428 -16.47 -16.98 -8.39
C ASP A 428 -15.59 -18.04 -7.71
N THR A 429 -16.14 -19.23 -7.55
CA THR A 429 -15.46 -20.37 -6.94
C THR A 429 -14.27 -20.90 -7.75
N ILE A 430 -14.12 -20.50 -9.02
CA ILE A 430 -12.96 -20.87 -9.84
C ILE A 430 -11.63 -20.43 -9.20
N PHE A 431 -11.63 -19.38 -8.38
CA PHE A 431 -10.42 -18.86 -7.71
C PHE A 431 -10.07 -19.60 -6.41
N THR A 432 -10.92 -20.49 -5.91
CA THR A 432 -10.64 -21.28 -4.70
C THR A 432 -9.25 -21.94 -4.71
N PRO A 433 -8.78 -22.56 -5.83
CA PRO A 433 -7.42 -23.13 -5.86
C PRO A 433 -6.30 -22.08 -5.67
N LEU A 434 -6.44 -20.87 -6.24
CA LEU A 434 -5.48 -19.78 -6.00
C LEU A 434 -5.42 -19.40 -4.52
N PHE A 435 -6.59 -19.25 -3.87
CA PHE A 435 -6.65 -18.90 -2.45
C PHE A 435 -6.07 -19.98 -1.55
N GLN A 436 -6.32 -21.26 -1.86
CA GLN A 436 -5.75 -22.40 -1.15
C GLN A 436 -4.22 -22.50 -1.28
N ALA A 437 -3.69 -22.10 -2.44
CA ALA A 437 -2.25 -22.00 -2.71
C ALA A 437 -1.63 -20.69 -2.21
N GLU A 438 -2.40 -19.85 -1.48
CA GLU A 438 -2.01 -18.55 -0.94
C GLU A 438 -1.65 -17.47 -1.99
N PHE A 439 -2.08 -17.63 -3.24
CA PHE A 439 -2.10 -16.55 -4.21
C PHE A 439 -3.35 -15.71 -3.98
N LEU A 440 -3.17 -14.60 -3.27
CA LEU A 440 -4.31 -13.80 -2.81
C LEU A 440 -4.50 -12.57 -3.69
N PRO A 441 -5.76 -12.15 -3.92
CA PRO A 441 -6.03 -10.96 -4.71
C PRO A 441 -5.50 -9.72 -4.01
N LEU A 442 -4.73 -8.90 -4.76
CA LEU A 442 -4.10 -7.71 -4.19
C LEU A 442 -5.13 -6.65 -3.81
N ARG A 443 -6.28 -6.59 -4.45
CA ARG A 443 -7.39 -5.73 -4.04
C ARG A 443 -7.81 -5.99 -2.58
N TRP A 444 -7.77 -7.23 -2.09
CA TRP A 444 -8.12 -7.58 -0.70
C TRP A 444 -6.96 -7.44 0.29
N ARG A 445 -5.73 -7.47 -0.22
CA ARG A 445 -4.51 -7.47 0.61
C ARG A 445 -3.90 -6.08 0.78
N THR A 446 -4.42 -5.11 0.06
CA THR A 446 -3.86 -3.76 0.02
C THR A 446 -4.71 -2.84 0.88
N PRO A 447 -4.13 -2.20 1.92
CA PRO A 447 -4.89 -1.26 2.75
C PRO A 447 -5.39 -0.03 1.99
N GLN A 448 -4.65 0.39 0.96
CA GLN A 448 -5.06 1.45 0.03
C GLN A 448 -5.61 0.80 -1.24
N THR A 449 -6.89 0.59 -1.30
CA THR A 449 -7.61 -0.02 -2.43
C THR A 449 -8.78 0.86 -2.86
N ASP A 450 -9.53 0.43 -3.86
CA ASP A 450 -10.78 1.04 -4.29
C ASP A 450 -11.83 -0.05 -4.60
N GLU A 451 -13.08 0.36 -4.74
CA GLU A 451 -14.20 -0.51 -5.10
C GLU A 451 -14.68 -0.29 -6.55
N GLU A 452 -13.88 0.40 -7.38
CA GLU A 452 -14.26 0.71 -8.75
C GLU A 452 -14.34 -0.56 -9.62
N ASP A 453 -15.32 -0.59 -10.52
CA ASP A 453 -15.45 -1.64 -11.54
C ASP A 453 -14.28 -1.56 -12.53
N SER A 454 -13.75 -2.70 -12.95
CA SER A 454 -12.69 -2.74 -13.96
C SER A 454 -13.25 -2.82 -15.39
N PHE A 455 -14.39 -3.48 -15.61
CA PHE A 455 -15.10 -3.49 -16.88
C PHE A 455 -16.14 -2.37 -16.94
N ASN A 456 -16.03 -1.46 -17.91
CA ASN A 456 -16.92 -0.30 -18.06
C ASN A 456 -17.84 -0.38 -19.31
N GLY A 457 -17.52 -1.23 -20.29
CA GLY A 457 -18.29 -1.40 -21.52
C GLY A 457 -18.54 -0.09 -22.26
N TYR A 458 -17.57 0.83 -22.26
CA TYR A 458 -17.68 2.19 -22.82
C TYR A 458 -18.84 3.00 -22.21
N GLY A 459 -19.07 2.85 -20.90
CA GLY A 459 -20.13 3.56 -20.17
C GLY A 459 -21.52 2.93 -20.24
N ILE A 460 -21.69 1.86 -21.02
CA ILE A 460 -22.99 1.17 -21.11
C ILE A 460 -23.28 0.40 -19.82
N VAL A 461 -22.24 -0.13 -19.17
CA VAL A 461 -22.35 -1.00 -18.00
C VAL A 461 -22.53 -0.19 -16.71
N SER A 462 -21.97 1.00 -16.59
CA SER A 462 -22.03 1.82 -15.37
C SER A 462 -23.45 2.21 -14.93
N ASN A 463 -24.40 2.23 -15.86
CA ASN A 463 -25.81 2.54 -15.58
C ASN A 463 -26.68 1.31 -15.29
N ALA A 464 -26.22 0.09 -15.65
CA ALA A 464 -26.99 -1.13 -15.46
C ALA A 464 -26.72 -1.84 -14.13
N PHE A 465 -25.61 -1.53 -13.45
CA PHE A 465 -25.12 -2.24 -12.28
C PHE A 465 -24.90 -1.33 -11.05
N ALA A 466 -25.66 -0.24 -10.94
CA ALA A 466 -25.62 0.70 -9.81
C ALA A 466 -25.81 0.08 -8.41
N ASN A 467 -25.84 -1.25 -8.30
CA ASN A 467 -26.00 -1.99 -7.05
C ASN A 467 -24.67 -2.57 -6.52
N ASN A 468 -23.51 -2.12 -7.02
CA ASN A 468 -22.18 -2.48 -6.50
C ASN A 468 -22.04 -3.95 -6.06
N THR A 469 -22.30 -4.89 -7.00
CA THR A 469 -22.22 -6.34 -6.72
C THR A 469 -20.81 -6.89 -6.95
N GLY A 470 -19.84 -6.07 -7.40
CA GLY A 470 -18.52 -6.49 -7.82
C GLY A 470 -18.52 -7.38 -9.08
N ALA A 471 -19.64 -7.51 -9.77
CA ALA A 471 -19.76 -8.38 -10.95
C ALA A 471 -18.94 -7.89 -12.14
N ASN A 472 -18.62 -6.59 -12.21
CA ASN A 472 -17.81 -5.96 -13.26
C ASN A 472 -16.34 -5.83 -12.87
N VAL A 473 -15.95 -6.30 -11.70
CA VAL A 473 -14.55 -6.40 -11.27
C VAL A 473 -14.03 -7.74 -11.78
N ILE A 474 -13.56 -7.77 -13.01
CA ILE A 474 -13.11 -8.99 -13.71
C ILE A 474 -11.62 -8.98 -14.05
N ASP A 475 -10.96 -7.84 -13.91
CA ASP A 475 -9.51 -7.71 -14.00
C ASP A 475 -8.90 -7.80 -12.61
N HIS A 476 -7.90 -8.66 -12.44
CA HIS A 476 -7.35 -8.97 -11.12
C HIS A 476 -5.83 -9.04 -11.12
N PHE A 477 -5.28 -8.78 -9.93
CA PHE A 477 -3.92 -9.16 -9.56
C PHE A 477 -3.99 -10.18 -8.41
N PHE A 478 -3.31 -11.32 -8.59
CA PHE A 478 -3.07 -12.30 -7.54
C PHE A 478 -1.58 -12.39 -7.26
N ALA A 479 -1.19 -12.53 -6.00
CA ALA A 479 0.21 -12.55 -5.67
C ALA A 479 0.55 -13.41 -4.44
N LYS A 480 1.81 -13.85 -4.41
CA LYS A 480 2.45 -14.55 -3.27
C LYS A 480 3.87 -14.02 -3.08
N ASN A 481 4.39 -14.02 -1.85
CA ASN A 481 5.76 -13.65 -1.49
C ASN A 481 6.12 -12.17 -1.78
N LEU A 482 5.16 -11.25 -1.74
CA LEU A 482 5.38 -9.81 -1.88
C LEU A 482 4.51 -9.03 -0.88
N PHE A 483 4.84 -7.74 -0.69
CA PHE A 483 4.10 -6.84 0.19
C PHE A 483 3.33 -5.80 -0.63
N ALA A 484 2.00 -5.92 -0.63
CA ALA A 484 1.12 -4.97 -1.30
C ALA A 484 1.13 -3.61 -0.56
N ILE A 485 1.22 -2.51 -1.33
CA ILE A 485 1.23 -1.15 -0.81
C ILE A 485 -0.05 -0.42 -1.24
N GLN A 486 -0.38 -0.43 -2.54
CA GLN A 486 -1.54 0.23 -3.08
C GLN A 486 -2.11 -0.56 -4.26
N PHE A 487 -3.44 -0.60 -4.35
CA PHE A 487 -4.19 -1.05 -5.52
C PHE A 487 -5.09 0.10 -5.98
N LYS A 488 -5.22 0.31 -7.29
CA LYS A 488 -6.16 1.29 -7.87
C LYS A 488 -6.68 0.83 -9.21
N THR A 489 -7.93 1.19 -9.48
CA THR A 489 -8.54 1.17 -10.80
C THR A 489 -8.40 2.57 -11.41
N LEU A 490 -7.83 2.67 -12.61
CA LEU A 490 -7.50 3.94 -13.24
C LEU A 490 -8.71 4.48 -14.02
N VAL A 491 -9.69 5.00 -13.32
CA VAL A 491 -10.92 5.60 -13.88
C VAL A 491 -10.72 7.05 -14.38
N GLY A 492 -9.49 7.55 -14.42
CA GLY A 492 -9.16 8.93 -14.78
C GLY A 492 -9.40 9.25 -16.25
N TYR A 493 -9.59 10.54 -16.54
CA TYR A 493 -9.68 11.06 -17.90
C TYR A 493 -8.29 11.33 -18.50
N TYR A 494 -7.93 10.58 -19.54
CA TYR A 494 -6.62 10.70 -20.20
C TYR A 494 -6.67 11.46 -21.55
N GLY A 495 -7.82 12.01 -21.91
CA GLY A 495 -8.02 12.77 -23.15
C GLY A 495 -9.23 12.31 -23.96
N VAL A 496 -9.74 11.13 -23.67
CA VAL A 496 -11.03 10.58 -24.16
C VAL A 496 -11.83 10.02 -22.98
N PRO A 497 -13.16 9.88 -23.08
CA PRO A 497 -13.98 9.33 -21.99
C PRO A 497 -13.56 7.93 -21.58
N TYR A 498 -13.22 7.09 -22.55
CA TYR A 498 -12.81 5.70 -22.33
C TYR A 498 -11.61 5.35 -23.21
N ILE A 499 -10.54 4.88 -22.60
CA ILE A 499 -9.33 4.41 -23.32
C ILE A 499 -9.44 2.94 -23.74
N SER A 500 -10.40 2.21 -23.17
CA SER A 500 -10.83 0.83 -23.46
C SER A 500 -12.21 0.62 -22.85
N ASP A 501 -12.88 -0.50 -23.16
CA ASP A 501 -14.04 -0.99 -22.44
C ASP A 501 -13.72 -1.59 -21.06
N HIS A 502 -12.41 -1.60 -20.71
CA HIS A 502 -11.89 -1.85 -19.38
C HIS A 502 -11.12 -0.64 -18.86
N TYR A 503 -11.16 -0.43 -17.56
CA TYR A 503 -10.23 0.46 -16.88
C TYR A 503 -8.95 -0.31 -16.52
N PRO A 504 -7.75 0.27 -16.76
CA PRO A 504 -6.53 -0.37 -16.28
C PRO A 504 -6.53 -0.47 -14.76
N ILE A 505 -6.02 -1.56 -14.22
CA ILE A 505 -5.77 -1.70 -12.79
C ILE A 505 -4.27 -1.61 -12.51
N VAL A 506 -3.89 -0.96 -11.41
CA VAL A 506 -2.51 -0.75 -11.01
C VAL A 506 -2.27 -1.23 -9.60
N VAL A 507 -1.10 -1.83 -9.39
CA VAL A 507 -0.61 -2.20 -8.06
C VAL A 507 0.75 -1.58 -7.80
N GLU A 508 0.95 -1.13 -6.56
CA GLU A 508 2.27 -0.86 -6.00
C GLU A 508 2.59 -1.89 -4.92
N PHE A 509 3.78 -2.45 -4.99
CA PHE A 509 4.22 -3.48 -4.05
C PHE A 509 5.73 -3.42 -3.84
N SER A 510 6.21 -3.96 -2.71
CA SER A 510 7.63 -4.18 -2.48
C SER A 510 7.93 -5.68 -2.43
N VAL A 511 9.18 -6.00 -2.76
CA VAL A 511 9.73 -7.34 -2.61
C VAL A 511 11.03 -7.27 -1.82
N PRO A 512 11.41 -8.34 -1.09
CA PRO A 512 12.69 -8.39 -0.42
C PRO A 512 13.84 -8.08 -1.39
N ALA A 513 14.84 -7.31 -0.95
CA ALA A 513 16.02 -7.08 -1.75
C ALA A 513 16.73 -8.41 -2.03
N GLY A 514 17.04 -8.69 -3.29
CA GLY A 514 17.73 -9.92 -3.69
C GLY A 514 19.09 -10.05 -3.01
N LYS A 515 19.43 -11.23 -2.55
CA LYS A 515 20.76 -11.51 -2.03
C LYS A 515 21.79 -11.37 -3.17
N LYS A 516 22.83 -10.58 -2.96
CA LYS A 516 23.91 -10.46 -3.93
C LYS A 516 24.57 -11.83 -4.11
N GLY A 517 24.36 -12.49 -5.24
CA GLY A 517 25.08 -13.70 -5.65
C GLY A 517 24.27 -14.99 -5.79
N GLU A 518 23.01 -15.04 -5.35
CA GLU A 518 22.18 -16.23 -5.56
C GLU A 518 21.23 -16.01 -6.75
N LEU A 519 21.62 -16.57 -7.91
CA LEU A 519 20.67 -16.89 -8.99
C LEU A 519 19.98 -18.21 -8.58
N PRO A 520 18.67 -18.37 -8.79
CA PRO A 520 18.06 -19.70 -8.71
C PRO A 520 18.85 -20.65 -9.59
N HIS A 521 19.19 -21.82 -9.09
CA HIS A 521 20.09 -22.78 -9.72
C HIS A 521 19.67 -23.03 -11.19
N LYS A 522 20.61 -22.82 -12.11
CA LYS A 522 20.51 -23.39 -13.46
C LYS A 522 20.47 -24.90 -13.30
N GLU A 523 19.36 -25.53 -13.61
CA GLU A 523 19.38 -26.96 -13.92
C GLU A 523 20.36 -27.15 -15.08
N SER A 524 21.47 -27.83 -14.80
CA SER A 524 22.40 -28.26 -15.79
C SER A 524 21.68 -29.27 -16.68
N SER A 525 21.26 -28.85 -17.87
CA SER A 525 20.90 -29.80 -18.93
C SER A 525 22.12 -30.66 -19.24
N THR A 526 22.29 -31.76 -18.56
CA THR A 526 23.18 -32.85 -18.97
C THR A 526 22.62 -33.41 -20.29
N LYS A 527 23.14 -32.91 -21.39
CA LYS A 527 23.10 -33.66 -22.65
C LYS A 527 23.75 -35.02 -22.40
N LYS A 528 22.93 -36.06 -22.31
CA LYS A 528 23.42 -37.42 -22.56
C LYS A 528 23.47 -37.64 -24.07
N ASN A 529 24.70 -37.92 -24.55
CA ASN A 529 24.96 -38.42 -25.90
C ASN A 529 24.16 -39.70 -26.21
#